data_773d915df691985090b00aedcb28cf54
#
_entry.id   773d915df691985090b00aedcb28cf54
#
_cell.length_a   1.000
_cell.length_b   1.000
_cell.length_c   1.000
_cell.angle_alpha   90.00
_cell.angle_beta   90.00
_cell.angle_gamma   90.00
#
_symmetry.space_group_name_H-M   'P 1'
#
loop_
_entity.id
_entity.type
_entity.pdbx_description
1 polymer ?
#
loop_
_entity_poly.entity_id
_entity_poly.type
_entity_poly.pdbx_seq_one_letter_code
_entity_poly.pdbx_strand_id
1 'polypeptide(L)'
;VMLYVATRKPSYALAGLGTGALASLVAYKLFNHVRVRVVAWKNPLGVIDKEGYQICQSLFAIGTGGWFGMGLYQGMPDKIPVVEQDFVFAAISEELGGVFALCLLLVCVSCYLMFLNIAMQIRDQFYKLIALGLGTVYGFQVFLTIGGVTKFIPSTGVTLPLVSYGGSSLLSTTIIFAIIQGLYILRQDEEGMKQHEGKKKKKVNVKEKRTKREPQRKPEPAARPTSGNGRKKTGFDQDIEDLD
;
A
#
# COMPACT_ATOMS: atom_id res chain seq x y z
N VAL A 1 -4.89 -12.50 10.10
CA VAL A 1 -5.36 -11.10 9.93
C VAL A 1 -6.60 -11.06 9.06
N MET A 2 -6.59 -11.58 7.81
CA MET A 2 -7.74 -11.55 6.87
C MET A 2 -9.02 -12.14 7.47
N LEU A 3 -8.97 -13.32 8.09
CA LEU A 3 -10.12 -13.95 8.74
C LEU A 3 -10.70 -13.10 9.89
N TYR A 4 -9.85 -12.45 10.67
CA TYR A 4 -10.29 -11.54 11.72
C TYR A 4 -11.01 -10.32 11.14
N VAL A 5 -10.47 -9.70 10.09
CA VAL A 5 -11.10 -8.53 9.46
C VAL A 5 -12.41 -8.90 8.77
N ALA A 6 -12.49 -10.09 8.16
CA ALA A 6 -13.69 -10.58 7.51
C ALA A 6 -14.83 -10.91 8.50
N THR A 7 -14.50 -11.54 9.63
CA THR A 7 -15.50 -12.08 10.57
C THR A 7 -15.72 -11.21 11.80
N ARG A 8 -14.80 -10.28 12.10
CA ARG A 8 -14.73 -9.45 13.32
C ARG A 8 -14.72 -10.25 14.64
N LYS A 9 -14.42 -11.55 14.58
CA LYS A 9 -14.36 -12.41 15.76
C LYS A 9 -12.91 -12.61 16.20
N PRO A 10 -12.51 -12.16 17.41
CA PRO A 10 -11.12 -12.29 17.89
C PRO A 10 -10.69 -13.75 18.09
N SER A 11 -11.64 -14.68 18.21
CA SER A 11 -11.36 -16.12 18.36
C SER A 11 -10.53 -16.67 17.18
N TYR A 12 -10.74 -16.20 15.95
CA TYR A 12 -9.94 -16.64 14.78
C TYR A 12 -8.50 -16.14 14.84
N ALA A 13 -8.26 -14.94 15.37
CA ALA A 13 -6.90 -14.44 15.57
C ALA A 13 -6.17 -15.26 16.65
N LEU A 14 -6.85 -15.54 17.77
CA LEU A 14 -6.30 -16.37 18.84
C LEU A 14 -6.06 -17.82 18.38
N ALA A 15 -6.97 -18.41 17.62
CA ALA A 15 -6.79 -19.73 17.02
C ALA A 15 -5.59 -19.75 16.07
N GLY A 16 -5.41 -18.72 15.22
CA GLY A 16 -4.26 -18.60 14.33
C GLY A 16 -2.93 -18.48 15.08
N LEU A 17 -2.87 -17.69 16.15
CA LEU A 17 -1.69 -17.60 17.02
C LEU A 17 -1.41 -18.92 17.73
N GLY A 18 -2.43 -19.58 18.25
CA GLY A 18 -2.30 -20.87 18.94
C GLY A 18 -1.80 -21.98 17.99
N THR A 19 -2.37 -22.09 16.80
CA THR A 19 -1.93 -23.06 15.78
C THR A 19 -0.52 -22.76 15.28
N GLY A 20 -0.17 -21.47 15.10
CA GLY A 20 1.17 -21.04 14.72
C GLY A 20 2.21 -21.39 15.79
N ALA A 21 1.92 -21.16 17.07
CA ALA A 21 2.79 -21.55 18.17
C ALA A 21 2.97 -23.06 18.27
N LEU A 22 1.88 -23.81 18.13
CA LEU A 22 1.94 -25.28 18.13
C LEU A 22 2.78 -25.81 16.96
N ALA A 23 2.55 -25.28 15.74
CA ALA A 23 3.31 -25.65 14.55
C ALA A 23 4.80 -25.35 14.70
N SER A 24 5.16 -24.21 15.32
CA SER A 24 6.56 -23.82 15.57
C SER A 24 7.23 -24.76 16.59
N LEU A 25 6.52 -25.22 17.64
CA LEU A 25 7.02 -26.22 18.57
C LEU A 25 7.23 -27.59 17.93
N VAL A 26 6.30 -28.00 17.06
CA VAL A 26 6.40 -29.24 16.29
C VAL A 26 7.58 -29.16 15.32
N ALA A 27 7.71 -28.04 14.58
CA ALA A 27 8.83 -27.83 13.67
C ALA A 27 10.19 -27.84 14.39
N TYR A 28 10.29 -27.24 15.58
CA TYR A 28 11.50 -27.30 16.39
C TYR A 28 11.89 -28.73 16.79
N LYS A 29 10.91 -29.59 17.07
CA LYS A 29 11.19 -31.00 17.43
C LYS A 29 11.52 -31.88 16.24
N LEU A 30 10.86 -31.66 15.11
CA LEU A 30 10.97 -32.52 13.94
C LEU A 30 12.16 -32.15 13.03
N PHE A 31 12.45 -30.85 12.86
CA PHE A 31 13.43 -30.39 11.88
C PHE A 31 14.73 -29.93 12.52
N ASN A 32 15.81 -30.63 12.21
CA ASN A 32 17.14 -30.30 12.73
C ASN A 32 17.62 -28.90 12.32
N HIS A 33 17.35 -28.46 11.08
CA HIS A 33 17.73 -27.12 10.61
C HIS A 33 17.03 -26.00 11.38
N VAL A 34 15.81 -26.19 11.88
CA VAL A 34 15.12 -25.22 12.75
C VAL A 34 15.80 -25.16 14.11
N ARG A 35 16.18 -26.30 14.66
CA ARG A 35 16.90 -26.38 15.94
C ARG A 35 18.25 -25.67 15.86
N VAL A 36 19.00 -25.90 14.79
CA VAL A 36 20.29 -25.25 14.51
C VAL A 36 20.15 -23.73 14.50
N ARG A 37 19.16 -23.20 13.77
CA ARG A 37 18.89 -21.75 13.72
C ARG A 37 18.50 -21.16 15.08
N VAL A 38 17.75 -21.89 15.91
CA VAL A 38 17.38 -21.45 17.27
C VAL A 38 18.62 -21.46 18.19
N VAL A 39 19.50 -22.44 18.07
CA VAL A 39 20.77 -22.49 18.83
C VAL A 39 21.67 -21.32 18.45
N ALA A 40 21.87 -21.08 17.16
CA ALA A 40 22.62 -19.95 16.64
C ALA A 40 22.03 -18.59 17.06
N TRP A 41 20.71 -18.48 17.13
CA TRP A 41 20.03 -17.27 17.62
C TRP A 41 20.24 -17.05 19.12
N LYS A 42 20.14 -18.09 19.95
CA LYS A 42 20.28 -17.97 21.42
C LYS A 42 21.71 -17.61 21.83
N ASN A 43 22.67 -18.32 21.33
CA ASN A 43 24.10 -18.12 21.66
C ASN A 43 24.99 -18.15 20.42
N PRO A 44 24.97 -17.10 19.57
CA PRO A 44 25.74 -17.09 18.34
C PRO A 44 27.24 -17.12 18.57
N LEU A 45 27.73 -16.47 19.62
CA LEU A 45 29.17 -16.44 19.95
C LEU A 45 29.69 -17.82 20.41
N GLY A 46 28.86 -18.60 21.09
CA GLY A 46 29.24 -19.95 21.54
C GLY A 46 29.32 -20.98 20.41
N VAL A 47 28.77 -20.68 19.25
CA VAL A 47 28.77 -21.54 18.04
C VAL A 47 29.28 -20.77 16.79
N ILE A 48 30.16 -19.79 17.01
CA ILE A 48 30.66 -18.90 15.96
C ILE A 48 31.40 -19.65 14.85
N ASP A 49 32.09 -20.72 15.16
CA ASP A 49 32.86 -21.52 14.20
C ASP A 49 31.97 -22.41 13.31
N LYS A 50 30.67 -22.42 13.53
CA LYS A 50 29.68 -23.27 12.86
C LYS A 50 28.46 -22.45 12.45
N GLU A 51 27.31 -22.78 13.04
CA GLU A 51 26.02 -22.23 12.67
C GLU A 51 25.81 -20.77 13.09
N GLY A 52 26.56 -20.29 14.08
CA GLY A 52 26.49 -18.90 14.55
C GLY A 52 27.27 -17.90 13.71
N TYR A 53 28.17 -18.37 12.82
CA TYR A 53 29.07 -17.52 12.04
C TYR A 53 28.35 -16.41 11.30
N GLN A 54 27.31 -16.75 10.55
CA GLN A 54 26.56 -15.82 9.72
C GLN A 54 25.90 -14.69 10.55
N ILE A 55 25.29 -15.06 11.68
CA ILE A 55 24.64 -14.08 12.59
C ILE A 55 25.71 -13.22 13.28
N CYS A 56 26.85 -13.80 13.71
CA CYS A 56 27.91 -13.03 14.32
C CYS A 56 28.50 -12.01 13.36
N GLN A 57 28.80 -12.42 12.12
CA GLN A 57 29.34 -11.52 11.10
C GLN A 57 28.37 -10.40 10.77
N SER A 58 27.05 -10.68 10.68
CA SER A 58 26.07 -9.64 10.45
C SER A 58 25.97 -8.62 11.59
N LEU A 59 26.07 -9.06 12.85
CA LEU A 59 26.10 -8.18 14.01
C LEU A 59 27.38 -7.35 14.07
N PHE A 60 28.53 -7.94 13.70
CA PHE A 60 29.80 -7.22 13.62
C PHE A 60 29.74 -6.16 12.52
N ALA A 61 29.22 -6.49 11.34
CA ALA A 61 29.04 -5.55 10.24
C ALA A 61 28.16 -4.35 10.65
N ILE A 62 27.01 -4.60 11.30
CA ILE A 62 26.16 -3.51 11.83
C ILE A 62 26.92 -2.67 12.88
N GLY A 63 27.72 -3.33 13.75
CA GLY A 63 28.48 -2.66 14.80
C GLY A 63 29.62 -1.81 14.25
N THR A 64 30.37 -2.32 13.25
CA THR A 64 31.50 -1.62 12.63
C THR A 64 31.06 -0.44 11.77
N GLY A 65 29.92 -0.52 11.11
CA GLY A 65 29.36 0.58 10.33
C GLY A 65 29.00 1.82 11.15
N GLY A 66 28.68 1.67 12.44
CA GLY A 66 28.32 2.79 13.30
C GLY A 66 27.16 3.63 12.74
N TRP A 67 27.17 4.94 12.99
CA TRP A 67 26.11 5.84 12.52
C TRP A 67 26.24 6.24 11.04
N PHE A 68 27.48 6.45 10.55
CA PHE A 68 27.75 7.02 9.24
C PHE A 68 28.33 6.03 8.23
N GLY A 69 28.59 4.78 8.64
CA GLY A 69 29.17 3.75 7.80
C GLY A 69 30.68 3.87 7.65
N MET A 70 31.29 2.80 7.15
CA MET A 70 32.72 2.76 6.83
C MET A 70 33.02 3.41 5.48
N GLY A 71 32.03 3.58 4.61
CA GLY A 71 32.17 4.03 3.23
C GLY A 71 31.99 2.88 2.23
N LEU A 72 31.56 3.23 1.01
CA LEU A 72 31.37 2.25 -0.06
C LEU A 72 32.66 1.51 -0.37
N TYR A 73 32.55 0.18 -0.44
CA TYR A 73 33.68 -0.75 -0.68
C TYR A 73 34.78 -0.73 0.39
N GLN A 74 34.56 -0.11 1.55
CA GLN A 74 35.50 -0.14 2.67
C GLN A 74 35.10 -1.14 3.77
N GLY A 75 33.88 -1.64 3.75
CA GLY A 75 33.43 -2.75 4.55
C GLY A 75 33.94 -4.10 4.05
N MET A 76 33.62 -5.14 4.76
CA MET A 76 33.92 -6.52 4.37
C MET A 76 32.67 -7.38 4.32
N PRO A 77 31.62 -6.97 3.57
CA PRO A 77 30.36 -7.71 3.52
C PRO A 77 30.53 -9.14 3.00
N ASP A 78 31.57 -9.39 2.18
CA ASP A 78 31.90 -10.72 1.65
C ASP A 78 32.18 -11.78 2.74
N LYS A 79 32.50 -11.35 3.96
CA LYS A 79 32.66 -12.24 5.09
C LYS A 79 31.33 -12.82 5.60
N ILE A 80 30.21 -12.21 5.22
CA ILE A 80 28.88 -12.71 5.59
C ILE A 80 28.41 -13.67 4.49
N PRO A 81 28.28 -14.98 4.77
CA PRO A 81 27.77 -15.91 3.77
C PRO A 81 26.38 -15.50 3.28
N VAL A 82 26.18 -15.52 1.95
CA VAL A 82 24.90 -15.19 1.32
C VAL A 82 24.39 -13.78 1.67
N VAL A 83 25.30 -12.84 1.85
CA VAL A 83 24.98 -11.44 2.24
C VAL A 83 23.96 -10.78 1.31
N GLU A 84 24.05 -11.05 0.02
CA GLU A 84 23.19 -10.49 -1.02
C GLU A 84 21.70 -10.84 -0.88
N GLN A 85 21.39 -11.93 -0.18
CA GLN A 85 20.01 -12.43 -0.06
C GLN A 85 19.34 -11.94 1.22
N ASP A 86 19.61 -12.58 2.34
CA ASP A 86 18.91 -12.35 3.61
C ASP A 86 19.65 -11.44 4.60
N PHE A 87 20.95 -11.16 4.35
CA PHE A 87 21.77 -10.29 5.20
C PHE A 87 22.15 -8.96 4.53
N VAL A 88 21.55 -8.59 3.40
CA VAL A 88 21.84 -7.33 2.69
C VAL A 88 21.70 -6.10 3.59
N PHE A 89 20.79 -6.13 4.55
CA PHE A 89 20.61 -5.06 5.52
C PHE A 89 21.85 -4.85 6.40
N ALA A 90 22.58 -5.93 6.75
CA ALA A 90 23.84 -5.83 7.50
C ALA A 90 24.93 -5.17 6.66
N ALA A 91 25.07 -5.55 5.38
CA ALA A 91 26.03 -4.93 4.47
C ALA A 91 25.75 -3.44 4.27
N ILE A 92 24.48 -3.07 4.06
CA ILE A 92 24.07 -1.67 3.96
C ILE A 92 24.40 -0.90 5.24
N SER A 93 24.18 -1.52 6.41
CA SER A 93 24.49 -0.91 7.70
C SER A 93 26.00 -0.72 7.90
N GLU A 94 26.85 -1.63 7.40
CA GLU A 94 28.29 -1.55 7.48
C GLU A 94 28.85 -0.42 6.61
N GLU A 95 28.44 -0.38 5.33
CA GLU A 95 29.01 0.58 4.37
C GLU A 95 28.38 1.97 4.48
N LEU A 96 27.04 2.06 4.58
CA LEU A 96 26.30 3.33 4.58
C LEU A 96 25.90 3.81 5.97
N GLY A 97 26.05 2.97 6.98
CA GLY A 97 25.78 3.31 8.38
C GLY A 97 24.35 3.12 8.84
N GLY A 98 24.19 3.21 10.17
CA GLY A 98 22.92 3.01 10.86
C GLY A 98 21.85 4.04 10.49
N VAL A 99 22.25 5.28 10.17
CA VAL A 99 21.30 6.32 9.73
C VAL A 99 20.64 5.91 8.41
N PHE A 100 21.43 5.45 7.43
CA PHE A 100 20.88 5.00 6.15
C PHE A 100 20.04 3.74 6.31
N ALA A 101 20.50 2.78 7.12
CA ALA A 101 19.74 1.56 7.42
C ALA A 101 18.38 1.88 8.08
N LEU A 102 18.36 2.86 9.00
CA LEU A 102 17.11 3.35 9.60
C LEU A 102 16.19 4.01 8.57
N CYS A 103 16.73 4.85 7.68
CA CYS A 103 15.95 5.45 6.60
C CYS A 103 15.35 4.38 5.68
N LEU A 104 16.11 3.35 5.32
CA LEU A 104 15.62 2.22 4.54
C LEU A 104 14.48 1.49 5.25
N LEU A 105 14.63 1.23 6.55
CA LEU A 105 13.55 0.65 7.37
C LEU A 105 12.29 1.53 7.35
N LEU A 106 12.43 2.84 7.52
CA LEU A 106 11.32 3.78 7.51
C LEU A 106 10.61 3.80 6.14
N VAL A 107 11.35 3.69 5.04
CA VAL A 107 10.76 3.56 3.70
C VAL A 107 9.93 2.27 3.59
N CYS A 108 10.47 1.13 4.03
CA CYS A 108 9.73 -0.14 4.03
C CYS A 108 8.45 -0.08 4.88
N VAL A 109 8.53 0.51 6.07
CA VAL A 109 7.37 0.71 6.96
C VAL A 109 6.36 1.67 6.34
N SER A 110 6.82 2.75 5.72
CA SER A 110 5.95 3.71 5.02
C SER A 110 5.17 3.04 3.88
N CYS A 111 5.82 2.21 3.06
CA CYS A 111 5.14 1.41 2.03
C CYS A 111 4.08 0.49 2.64
N TYR A 112 4.40 -0.19 3.75
CA TYR A 112 3.44 -1.04 4.46
C TYR A 112 2.22 -0.25 4.95
N LEU A 113 2.45 0.91 5.59
CA LEU A 113 1.37 1.78 6.07
C LEU A 113 0.52 2.32 4.91
N MET A 114 1.14 2.64 3.77
CA MET A 114 0.43 3.05 2.57
C MET A 114 -0.48 1.93 2.05
N PHE A 115 -0.02 0.68 2.03
CA PHE A 115 -0.83 -0.47 1.63
C PHE A 115 -2.03 -0.68 2.56
N LEU A 116 -1.82 -0.57 3.88
CA LEU A 116 -2.91 -0.63 4.85
C LEU A 116 -3.92 0.51 4.65
N ASN A 117 -3.43 1.73 4.41
CA ASN A 117 -4.29 2.88 4.17
C ASN A 117 -5.16 2.69 2.90
N ILE A 118 -4.57 2.21 1.80
CA ILE A 118 -5.32 1.85 0.58
C ILE A 118 -6.38 0.79 0.91
N ALA A 119 -5.99 -0.29 1.59
CA ALA A 119 -6.91 -1.36 1.97
C ALA A 119 -8.09 -0.87 2.82
N MET A 120 -7.84 0.02 3.78
CA MET A 120 -8.88 0.58 4.66
C MET A 120 -9.91 1.44 3.92
N GLN A 121 -9.53 2.05 2.82
CA GLN A 121 -10.37 2.97 2.06
C GLN A 121 -11.21 2.28 0.99
N ILE A 122 -10.89 1.04 0.61
CA ILE A 122 -11.68 0.23 -0.33
C ILE A 122 -13.01 -0.17 0.33
N ARG A 123 -14.12 0.01 -0.38
CA ARG A 123 -15.47 -0.31 0.13
C ARG A 123 -15.84 -1.77 -0.07
N ASP A 124 -15.49 -2.33 -1.23
CA ASP A 124 -15.77 -3.73 -1.53
C ASP A 124 -14.94 -4.63 -0.61
N GLN A 125 -15.62 -5.52 0.10
CA GLN A 125 -15.02 -6.43 1.07
C GLN A 125 -13.98 -7.36 0.44
N PHE A 126 -14.22 -7.81 -0.79
CA PHE A 126 -13.33 -8.73 -1.50
C PHE A 126 -11.99 -8.06 -1.80
N TYR A 127 -12.02 -6.91 -2.45
CA TYR A 127 -10.80 -6.15 -2.79
C TYR A 127 -10.08 -5.62 -1.54
N LYS A 128 -10.82 -5.22 -0.53
CA LYS A 128 -10.26 -4.83 0.77
C LYS A 128 -9.46 -5.95 1.42
N LEU A 129 -9.98 -7.18 1.42
CA LEU A 129 -9.29 -8.34 1.99
C LEU A 129 -8.05 -8.70 1.18
N ILE A 130 -8.08 -8.60 -0.14
CA ILE A 130 -6.91 -8.81 -1.00
C ILE A 130 -5.81 -7.81 -0.66
N ALA A 131 -6.13 -6.52 -0.68
CA ALA A 131 -5.15 -5.46 -0.38
C ALA A 131 -4.55 -5.61 1.01
N LEU A 132 -5.38 -5.91 2.02
CA LEU A 132 -4.94 -6.13 3.39
C LEU A 132 -4.07 -7.38 3.53
N GLY A 133 -4.42 -8.46 2.82
CA GLY A 133 -3.65 -9.70 2.82
C GLY A 133 -2.27 -9.51 2.22
N LEU A 134 -2.20 -8.90 1.04
CA LEU A 134 -0.94 -8.60 0.35
C LEU A 134 -0.06 -7.64 1.15
N GLY A 135 -0.65 -6.58 1.72
CA GLY A 135 0.06 -5.67 2.61
C GLY A 135 0.61 -6.38 3.85
N THR A 136 -0.16 -7.28 4.46
CA THR A 136 0.29 -8.06 5.63
C THR A 136 1.46 -9.00 5.26
N VAL A 137 1.42 -9.64 4.09
CA VAL A 137 2.53 -10.48 3.61
C VAL A 137 3.79 -9.65 3.44
N TYR A 138 3.70 -8.50 2.77
CA TYR A 138 4.82 -7.58 2.61
C TYR A 138 5.41 -7.11 3.96
N GLY A 139 4.56 -6.63 4.87
CA GLY A 139 5.02 -6.15 6.18
C GLY A 139 5.64 -7.27 7.03
N PHE A 140 5.09 -8.48 6.97
CA PHE A 140 5.63 -9.64 7.65
C PHE A 140 6.98 -10.07 7.07
N GLN A 141 7.16 -10.00 5.74
CA GLN A 141 8.43 -10.27 5.08
C GLN A 141 9.52 -9.30 5.54
N VAL A 142 9.24 -7.98 5.56
CA VAL A 142 10.17 -6.95 6.08
C VAL A 142 10.52 -7.24 7.54
N PHE A 143 9.54 -7.54 8.38
CA PHE A 143 9.76 -7.86 9.79
C PHE A 143 10.65 -9.08 9.99
N LEU A 144 10.41 -10.16 9.23
CA LEU A 144 11.22 -11.38 9.33
C LEU A 144 12.67 -11.14 8.91
N THR A 145 12.90 -10.41 7.84
CA THR A 145 14.26 -10.13 7.34
C THR A 145 15.04 -9.28 8.33
N ILE A 146 14.51 -8.12 8.70
CA ILE A 146 15.21 -7.18 9.59
C ILE A 146 15.33 -7.78 11.00
N GLY A 147 14.29 -8.43 11.50
CA GLY A 147 14.31 -9.11 12.80
C GLY A 147 15.31 -10.26 12.84
N GLY A 148 15.51 -10.99 11.74
CA GLY A 148 16.51 -12.04 11.63
C GLY A 148 17.94 -11.50 11.65
N VAL A 149 18.21 -10.46 10.87
CA VAL A 149 19.54 -9.81 10.76
C VAL A 149 19.96 -9.14 12.07
N THR A 150 19.00 -8.49 12.75
CA THR A 150 19.25 -7.81 14.03
C THR A 150 19.22 -8.74 15.26
N LYS A 151 19.10 -10.05 15.06
CA LYS A 151 18.97 -11.04 16.15
C LYS A 151 17.71 -10.84 17.04
N PHE A 152 16.69 -10.14 16.58
CA PHE A 152 15.44 -10.02 17.30
C PHE A 152 14.65 -11.34 17.27
N ILE A 153 14.69 -12.03 16.12
CA ILE A 153 14.10 -13.36 15.91
C ILE A 153 15.14 -14.32 15.30
N PRO A 154 14.95 -15.65 15.34
CA PRO A 154 15.79 -16.57 14.60
C PRO A 154 15.78 -16.23 13.09
N SER A 155 16.95 -16.27 12.46
CA SER A 155 17.05 -16.01 11.00
C SER A 155 16.19 -17.02 10.22
N THR A 156 15.37 -16.50 9.32
CA THR A 156 14.43 -17.31 8.52
C THR A 156 14.89 -17.52 7.07
N GLY A 157 15.92 -16.80 6.62
CA GLY A 157 16.37 -16.85 5.23
C GLY A 157 15.41 -16.15 4.26
N VAL A 158 14.64 -15.19 4.75
CA VAL A 158 13.69 -14.40 3.94
C VAL A 158 14.39 -13.14 3.47
N THR A 159 14.28 -12.85 2.17
CA THR A 159 14.91 -11.68 1.53
C THR A 159 14.15 -10.39 1.79
N LEU A 160 14.87 -9.25 1.87
CA LEU A 160 14.24 -7.92 2.00
C LEU A 160 13.57 -7.52 0.67
N PRO A 161 12.27 -7.18 0.68
CA PRO A 161 11.55 -6.83 -0.55
C PRO A 161 12.21 -5.70 -1.33
N LEU A 162 12.39 -5.88 -2.65
CA LEU A 162 12.98 -4.93 -3.61
C LEU A 162 14.45 -4.55 -3.37
N VAL A 163 15.07 -4.99 -2.29
CA VAL A 163 16.45 -4.64 -1.92
C VAL A 163 17.39 -5.82 -2.08
N SER A 164 16.98 -7.01 -1.59
CA SER A 164 17.81 -8.21 -1.65
C SER A 164 17.86 -8.83 -3.03
N TYR A 165 18.97 -9.48 -3.35
CA TYR A 165 19.09 -10.30 -4.54
C TYR A 165 18.25 -11.58 -4.40
N GLY A 166 17.23 -11.71 -5.24
CA GLY A 166 16.37 -12.89 -5.27
C GLY A 166 15.29 -12.76 -6.36
N GLY A 167 15.48 -13.43 -7.49
CA GLY A 167 14.60 -13.32 -8.66
C GLY A 167 13.13 -13.62 -8.36
N SER A 168 12.84 -14.69 -7.62
CA SER A 168 11.47 -15.05 -7.24
C SER A 168 10.85 -14.08 -6.25
N SER A 169 11.64 -13.57 -5.31
CA SER A 169 11.20 -12.56 -4.33
C SER A 169 10.90 -11.23 -5.02
N LEU A 170 11.77 -10.80 -5.93
CA LEU A 170 11.56 -9.57 -6.72
C LEU A 170 10.29 -9.68 -7.55
N LEU A 171 10.09 -10.80 -8.26
CA LEU A 171 8.88 -11.03 -9.05
C LEU A 171 7.62 -10.99 -8.19
N SER A 172 7.59 -11.72 -7.08
CA SER A 172 6.42 -11.77 -6.20
C SER A 172 6.12 -10.40 -5.57
N THR A 173 7.15 -9.67 -5.15
CA THR A 173 6.98 -8.32 -4.61
C THR A 173 6.46 -7.35 -5.66
N THR A 174 6.98 -7.40 -6.89
CA THR A 174 6.49 -6.58 -8.01
C THR A 174 5.02 -6.86 -8.31
N ILE A 175 4.60 -8.13 -8.28
CA ILE A 175 3.18 -8.51 -8.44
C ILE A 175 2.33 -7.92 -7.31
N ILE A 176 2.80 -7.98 -6.06
CA ILE A 176 2.09 -7.37 -4.92
C ILE A 176 1.88 -5.88 -5.15
N PHE A 177 2.94 -5.15 -5.54
CA PHE A 177 2.84 -3.72 -5.81
C PHE A 177 1.90 -3.42 -6.97
N ALA A 178 1.96 -4.20 -8.06
CA ALA A 178 1.09 -4.03 -9.22
C ALA A 178 -0.40 -4.24 -8.86
N ILE A 179 -0.72 -5.26 -8.08
CA ILE A 179 -2.10 -5.50 -7.62
C ILE A 179 -2.58 -4.36 -6.72
N ILE A 180 -1.77 -3.93 -5.76
CA ILE A 180 -2.14 -2.83 -4.86
C ILE A 180 -2.32 -1.52 -5.63
N GLN A 181 -1.47 -1.25 -6.63
CA GLN A 181 -1.62 -0.09 -7.52
C GLN A 181 -2.92 -0.17 -8.33
N GLY A 182 -3.26 -1.33 -8.88
CA GLY A 182 -4.54 -1.55 -9.57
C GLY A 182 -5.75 -1.32 -8.66
N LEU A 183 -5.68 -1.77 -7.42
CA LEU A 183 -6.74 -1.54 -6.43
C LEU A 183 -6.86 -0.06 -6.03
N TYR A 184 -5.75 0.66 -6.00
CA TYR A 184 -5.76 2.11 -5.76
C TYR A 184 -6.46 2.87 -6.88
N ILE A 185 -6.20 2.52 -8.14
CA ILE A 185 -6.88 3.11 -9.31
C ILE A 185 -8.38 2.81 -9.28
N LEU A 186 -8.75 1.55 -9.05
CA LEU A 186 -10.15 1.13 -8.94
C LEU A 186 -10.91 1.97 -7.89
N ARG A 187 -10.29 2.23 -6.76
CA ARG A 187 -10.85 3.09 -5.72
C ARG A 187 -11.06 4.54 -6.21
N GLN A 188 -10.08 5.11 -6.92
CA GLN A 188 -10.21 6.47 -7.45
C GLN A 188 -11.36 6.59 -8.44
N ASP A 189 -11.55 5.59 -9.30
CA ASP A 189 -12.66 5.54 -10.26
C ASP A 189 -14.02 5.49 -9.55
N GLU A 190 -14.14 4.70 -8.48
CA GLU A 190 -15.36 4.66 -7.67
C GLU A 190 -15.68 6.00 -7.00
N GLU A 191 -14.68 6.71 -6.51
CA GLU A 191 -14.85 8.04 -5.90
C GLU A 191 -15.23 9.09 -6.96
N GLY A 192 -14.62 9.02 -8.14
CA GLY A 192 -14.94 9.88 -9.28
C GLY A 192 -16.40 9.71 -9.75
N MET A 193 -16.85 8.47 -9.93
CA MET A 193 -18.23 8.18 -10.32
C MET A 193 -19.24 8.74 -9.32
N LYS A 194 -18.99 8.61 -8.01
CA LYS A 194 -19.88 9.15 -6.97
C LYS A 194 -19.96 10.66 -6.95
N GLN A 195 -18.84 11.33 -7.20
CA GLN A 195 -18.82 12.79 -7.31
C GLN A 195 -19.66 13.26 -8.52
N HIS A 196 -19.60 12.54 -9.64
CA HIS A 196 -20.41 12.81 -10.82
C HIS A 196 -21.90 12.57 -10.57
N GLU A 197 -22.28 11.49 -9.90
CA GLU A 197 -23.66 11.21 -9.52
C GLU A 197 -24.21 12.24 -8.51
N GLY A 198 -23.41 12.60 -7.52
CA GLY A 198 -23.78 13.62 -6.54
C GLY A 198 -24.02 15.00 -7.19
N LYS A 199 -23.18 15.38 -8.17
CA LYS A 199 -23.38 16.60 -8.96
C LYS A 199 -24.61 16.55 -9.83
N LYS A 200 -24.93 15.39 -10.46
CA LYS A 200 -26.17 15.18 -11.23
C LYS A 200 -27.41 15.30 -10.35
N LYS A 201 -27.44 14.64 -9.19
CA LYS A 201 -28.57 14.71 -8.25
C LYS A 201 -28.81 16.14 -7.73
N LYS A 202 -27.73 16.89 -7.42
CA LYS A 202 -27.86 18.31 -7.03
C LYS A 202 -28.42 19.18 -8.16
N LYS A 203 -27.98 18.97 -9.43
CA LYS A 203 -28.52 19.71 -10.57
C LYS A 203 -30.01 19.41 -10.83
N VAL A 204 -30.43 18.16 -10.70
CA VAL A 204 -31.84 17.76 -10.86
C VAL A 204 -32.71 18.38 -9.75
N ASN A 205 -32.27 18.33 -8.50
CA ASN A 205 -32.99 18.90 -7.36
C ASN A 205 -33.13 20.43 -7.44
N VAL A 206 -32.09 21.12 -7.97
CA VAL A 206 -32.14 22.57 -8.20
C VAL A 206 -33.11 22.94 -9.33
N LYS A 207 -33.13 22.13 -10.44
CA LYS A 207 -34.13 22.32 -11.50
C LYS A 207 -35.55 22.13 -11.00
N GLU A 208 -35.80 21.05 -10.25
CA GLU A 208 -37.13 20.75 -9.70
C GLU A 208 -37.61 21.82 -8.73
N LYS A 209 -36.74 22.38 -7.89
CA LYS A 209 -37.05 23.51 -7.01
C LYS A 209 -37.29 24.80 -7.78
N ARG A 210 -36.66 25.02 -8.94
CA ARG A 210 -36.94 26.19 -9.80
C ARG A 210 -38.29 26.04 -10.46
N THR A 211 -38.62 24.88 -11.01
CA THR A 211 -39.94 24.61 -11.64
C THR A 211 -41.11 24.75 -10.66
N LYS A 212 -40.91 24.33 -9.39
CA LYS A 212 -41.92 24.51 -8.32
C LYS A 212 -42.05 25.96 -7.81
N ARG A 213 -41.09 26.84 -8.09
CA ARG A 213 -41.10 28.24 -7.68
C ARG A 213 -41.55 29.21 -8.78
N GLU A 214 -41.68 28.77 -10.02
CA GLU A 214 -42.32 29.59 -11.06
C GLU A 214 -43.83 29.66 -10.73
N PRO A 215 -44.33 30.86 -10.35
CA PRO A 215 -45.78 31.03 -10.15
C PRO A 215 -46.48 30.78 -11.48
N GLN A 216 -47.51 29.92 -11.50
CA GLN A 216 -48.41 29.81 -12.62
C GLN A 216 -48.89 31.24 -12.98
N ARG A 217 -48.30 31.79 -14.04
CA ARG A 217 -48.87 33.00 -14.62
C ARG A 217 -50.31 32.66 -15.00
N LYS A 218 -51.26 33.24 -14.26
CA LYS A 218 -52.67 33.22 -14.62
C LYS A 218 -52.77 33.69 -16.08
N PRO A 219 -53.54 33.03 -16.95
CA PRO A 219 -53.79 33.52 -18.29
C PRO A 219 -54.43 34.90 -18.18
N GLU A 220 -53.80 35.89 -18.84
CA GLU A 220 -54.28 37.24 -18.95
C GLU A 220 -55.66 37.21 -19.69
N PRO A 221 -56.70 37.86 -19.18
CA PRO A 221 -58.03 37.84 -19.83
C PRO A 221 -57.91 38.51 -21.19
N ALA A 222 -58.40 37.82 -22.22
CA ALA A 222 -58.45 38.27 -23.61
C ALA A 222 -58.98 39.68 -23.74
N ALA A 223 -58.18 40.61 -24.26
CA ALA A 223 -58.57 41.99 -24.58
C ALA A 223 -59.64 41.97 -25.65
N ARG A 224 -60.72 42.71 -25.41
CA ARG A 224 -61.83 42.95 -26.35
C ARG A 224 -61.32 43.62 -27.64
N PRO A 225 -61.84 43.28 -28.81
CA PRO A 225 -61.49 43.94 -30.05
C PRO A 225 -62.07 45.35 -30.09
N THR A 226 -61.25 46.37 -30.16
CA THR A 226 -61.65 47.72 -30.54
C THR A 226 -61.53 47.84 -32.05
N SER A 227 -62.70 48.05 -32.67
CA SER A 227 -62.90 48.51 -34.06
C SER A 227 -62.25 49.87 -34.27
N GLY A 228 -61.58 50.06 -35.41
CA GLY A 228 -61.31 51.43 -35.87
C GLY A 228 -60.08 51.61 -36.77
N ASN A 229 -60.35 51.44 -38.06
CA ASN A 229 -59.98 52.37 -39.12
C ASN A 229 -58.50 52.69 -39.47
N GLY A 230 -58.16 52.19 -40.60
CA GLY A 230 -57.47 52.75 -41.72
C GLY A 230 -56.24 53.65 -41.56
N ARG A 231 -55.13 53.21 -42.15
CA ARG A 231 -54.42 53.96 -43.21
C ARG A 231 -53.20 53.17 -43.74
N LYS A 232 -53.22 53.00 -45.05
CA LYS A 232 -52.07 52.58 -45.89
C LYS A 232 -50.93 53.62 -45.82
N LYS A 233 -49.71 53.16 -45.91
CA LYS A 233 -48.52 53.67 -46.68
C LYS A 233 -47.39 52.64 -46.49
N THR A 234 -47.09 51.87 -47.51
CA THR A 234 -46.08 52.00 -48.58
C THR A 234 -44.68 52.39 -48.15
N GLY A 235 -43.73 51.56 -48.55
CA GLY A 235 -42.35 51.88 -48.89
C GLY A 235 -41.36 51.06 -48.09
N PHE A 236 -40.76 50.03 -48.74
CA PHE A 236 -39.48 50.07 -49.45
C PHE A 236 -38.32 50.34 -48.51
N ASP A 237 -37.35 49.54 -48.41
CA ASP A 237 -36.16 49.00 -49.04
C ASP A 237 -35.34 48.25 -48.03
N GLN A 238 -34.91 47.09 -48.40
CA GLN A 238 -33.59 46.67 -48.91
C GLN A 238 -32.44 46.65 -47.92
N ASP A 239 -31.99 45.44 -47.73
CA ASP A 239 -30.66 44.86 -48.02
C ASP A 239 -29.46 45.22 -47.12
N ILE A 240 -28.72 44.21 -47.04
CA ILE A 240 -27.25 44.03 -46.97
C ILE A 240 -26.83 43.39 -45.65
N GLU A 241 -26.59 42.10 -45.70
CA GLU A 241 -25.32 41.36 -45.98
C GLU A 241 -24.20 41.56 -44.95
N ASP A 242 -23.84 40.43 -44.44
CA ASP A 242 -22.52 39.82 -44.34
C ASP A 242 -21.43 40.32 -43.36
N LEU A 243 -20.75 39.31 -42.89
CA LEU A 243 -19.34 39.17 -42.48
C LEU A 243 -18.93 39.70 -41.09
N ASP A 244 -18.60 38.86 -40.21
CA ASP A 244 -17.36 38.11 -39.84
C ASP A 244 -17.59 37.22 -38.60
#